data_8422b1d82767eb0ac32ca4df0473795e
#
_entry.id   8422b1d82767eb0ac32ca4df0473795e
#
_cell.length_a   1.000
_cell.length_b   1.000
_cell.length_c   1.000
_cell.angle_alpha   90.00
_cell.angle_beta   90.00
_cell.angle_gamma   90.00
#
_symmetry.space_group_name_H-M   'P 1'
#
loop_
_entity.id
_entity.type
_entity.pdbx_description
1 polymer ?
#
loop_
_entity_poly.entity_id
_entity_poly.type
_entity_poly.pdbx_seq_one_letter_code
_entity_poly.pdbx_strand_id
1 'polypeptide(L)'
;QWLARAVAHRPYRGIRYNFGFTKRLYFDARGFSHLNMNIGEDDLFLQRILRDDNLSVVLSPRASVVQRVWGGLGWWTRQRRLYGAARRYYPLAVRNFIRWEPGSRLLFFLAAATAIAVMPLEYKLATAALVLLRYGVVFAEIWRITRRLGERGLRGAYFVYDLLSPFYEMLVALLCLRRDDRVWR
;
A
#
# COMPACT_ATOMS: atom_id res chain seq x y z
N GLN A 1 -3.38 2.41 3.72
CA GLN A 1 -3.28 1.05 4.22
C GLN A 1 -2.03 0.85 5.08
N TRP A 2 -0.79 0.99 4.52
CA TRP A 2 0.46 0.80 5.29
C TRP A 2 0.66 1.84 6.40
N LEU A 3 0.31 3.11 6.17
CA LEU A 3 0.37 4.14 7.21
C LEU A 3 -0.60 3.83 8.36
N ALA A 4 -1.82 3.42 8.06
CA ALA A 4 -2.79 3.02 9.08
C ALA A 4 -2.28 1.85 9.93
N ARG A 5 -1.63 0.86 9.30
CA ARG A 5 -0.98 -0.25 10.01
C ARG A 5 0.19 0.22 10.87
N ALA A 6 0.98 1.19 10.39
CA ALA A 6 2.07 1.74 11.17
C ALA A 6 1.55 2.45 12.43
N VAL A 7 0.51 3.26 12.29
CA VAL A 7 -0.16 3.93 13.43
C VAL A 7 -0.77 2.92 14.41
N ALA A 8 -1.23 1.76 13.92
CA ALA A 8 -1.71 0.65 14.74
C ALA A 8 -0.58 -0.25 15.29
N HIS A 9 0.67 0.21 15.30
CA HIS A 9 1.87 -0.50 15.76
C HIS A 9 2.13 -1.86 15.08
N ARG A 10 1.58 -2.07 13.87
CA ARG A 10 1.76 -3.29 13.06
C ARG A 10 2.23 -2.97 11.64
N PRO A 11 3.29 -2.18 11.44
CA PRO A 11 3.79 -1.88 10.11
C PRO A 11 4.28 -3.16 9.43
N TYR A 12 4.22 -3.16 8.12
CA TYR A 12 4.82 -4.23 7.31
C TYR A 12 5.77 -3.67 6.25
N ARG A 13 5.89 -2.33 6.20
CA ARG A 13 6.72 -1.65 5.20
C ARG A 13 7.50 -0.52 5.84
N GLY A 14 8.81 -0.51 5.60
CA GLY A 14 9.73 0.60 5.84
C GLY A 14 10.05 1.30 4.52
N ILE A 15 10.15 2.62 4.53
CA ILE A 15 10.57 3.37 3.35
C ILE A 15 11.95 3.94 3.65
N ARG A 16 12.98 3.51 2.92
CA ARG A 16 14.39 3.90 3.15
C ARG A 16 14.63 5.40 3.29
N TYR A 17 13.79 6.21 2.67
CA TYR A 17 13.91 7.67 2.73
C TYR A 17 13.33 8.29 4.00
N ASN A 18 12.49 7.55 4.72
CA ASN A 18 11.81 8.03 5.92
C ASN A 18 11.65 6.92 6.97
N PHE A 19 12.71 6.15 7.16
CA PHE A 19 12.80 5.06 8.12
C PHE A 19 14.12 5.20 8.89
N GLY A 20 14.04 5.27 10.21
CA GLY A 20 15.18 5.37 11.10
C GLY A 20 15.16 4.30 12.16
N PHE A 21 16.33 3.89 12.62
CA PHE A 21 16.52 2.94 13.70
C PHE A 21 17.82 3.26 14.48
N THR A 22 17.90 2.81 15.72
CA THR A 22 19.10 3.02 16.54
C THR A 22 20.23 2.08 16.09
N LYS A 23 21.48 2.54 16.25
CA LYS A 23 22.67 1.71 15.97
C LYS A 23 22.62 0.39 16.73
N ARG A 24 22.21 0.41 18.01
CA ARG A 24 22.08 -0.79 18.84
C ARG A 24 21.14 -1.79 18.19
N LEU A 25 19.92 -1.37 17.81
CA LEU A 25 18.94 -2.24 17.17
C LEU A 25 19.47 -2.83 15.85
N TYR A 26 20.22 -2.04 15.09
CA TYR A 26 20.86 -2.50 13.85
C TYR A 26 21.87 -3.61 14.09
N PHE A 27 22.77 -3.44 15.04
CA PHE A 27 23.81 -4.43 15.32
C PHE A 27 23.24 -5.69 16.00
N ASP A 28 22.29 -5.55 16.91
CA ASP A 28 21.60 -6.67 17.57
C ASP A 28 20.87 -7.55 16.53
N ALA A 29 20.35 -6.94 15.47
CA ALA A 29 19.70 -7.65 14.36
C ALA A 29 20.67 -8.14 13.28
N ARG A 30 21.99 -7.99 13.45
CA ARG A 30 23.03 -8.29 12.44
C ARG A 30 22.89 -7.46 11.14
N GLY A 31 22.26 -6.30 11.23
CA GLY A 31 22.08 -5.38 10.10
C GLY A 31 21.39 -6.03 8.90
N PHE A 32 21.79 -5.65 7.70
CA PHE A 32 21.30 -6.19 6.42
C PHE A 32 22.11 -7.38 5.90
N SER A 33 23.08 -7.89 6.66
CA SER A 33 24.04 -8.91 6.19
C SER A 33 23.39 -10.21 5.71
N HIS A 34 22.18 -10.51 6.15
CA HIS A 34 21.41 -11.69 5.79
C HIS A 34 20.42 -11.45 4.64
N LEU A 35 20.32 -10.19 4.14
CA LEU A 35 19.41 -9.77 3.10
C LEU A 35 20.22 -9.50 1.82
N ASN A 36 20.36 -10.50 0.97
CA ASN A 36 21.01 -10.33 -0.32
C ASN A 36 19.98 -9.86 -1.37
N MET A 37 19.45 -8.64 -1.19
CA MET A 37 18.41 -8.06 -2.01
C MET A 37 18.71 -6.59 -2.32
N ASN A 38 18.45 -6.19 -3.55
CA ASN A 38 18.63 -4.78 -3.96
C ASN A 38 17.45 -3.88 -3.60
N ILE A 39 16.26 -4.44 -3.38
CA ILE A 39 15.03 -3.70 -3.06
C ILE A 39 14.16 -4.53 -2.14
N GLY A 40 13.60 -3.89 -1.10
CA GLY A 40 12.71 -4.52 -0.11
C GLY A 40 13.44 -5.00 1.14
N GLU A 41 14.74 -4.77 1.24
CA GLU A 41 15.53 -5.01 2.44
C GLU A 41 14.98 -4.23 3.64
N ASP A 42 14.53 -2.99 3.43
CA ASP A 42 13.94 -2.14 4.46
C ASP A 42 12.68 -2.79 5.07
N ASP A 43 11.82 -3.34 4.21
CA ASP A 43 10.58 -3.99 4.63
C ASP A 43 10.85 -5.26 5.46
N LEU A 44 11.79 -6.08 5.01
CA LEU A 44 12.16 -7.34 5.70
C LEU A 44 12.92 -7.08 6.98
N PHE A 45 13.80 -6.09 6.98
CA PHE A 45 14.51 -5.66 8.18
C PHE A 45 13.53 -5.14 9.23
N LEU A 46 12.61 -4.24 8.84
CA LEU A 46 11.56 -3.75 9.72
C LEU A 46 10.76 -4.89 10.35
N GLN A 47 10.28 -5.83 9.54
CA GLN A 47 9.46 -6.95 10.03
C GLN A 47 10.24 -7.86 10.99
N ARG A 48 11.56 -7.93 10.87
CA ARG A 48 12.42 -8.70 11.77
C ARG A 48 12.67 -8.03 13.10
N ILE A 49 12.87 -6.69 13.11
CA ILE A 49 13.24 -5.93 14.31
C ILE A 49 12.02 -5.43 15.09
N LEU A 50 10.84 -5.45 14.47
CA LEU A 50 9.61 -4.93 15.06
C LEU A 50 9.22 -5.73 16.32
N ARG A 51 8.96 -4.98 17.39
CA ARG A 51 8.35 -5.44 18.63
C ARG A 51 7.21 -4.48 18.99
N ASP A 52 6.33 -4.90 19.89
CA ASP A 52 5.13 -4.12 20.24
C ASP A 52 5.47 -2.76 20.88
N ASP A 53 6.66 -2.62 21.47
CA ASP A 53 7.12 -1.46 22.24
C ASP A 53 8.19 -0.60 21.57
N ASN A 54 8.76 -1.02 20.41
CA ASN A 54 9.92 -0.36 19.81
C ASN A 54 9.63 0.48 18.57
N LEU A 55 8.35 0.77 18.30
CA LEU A 55 7.95 1.58 17.15
C LEU A 55 7.45 2.96 17.57
N SER A 56 7.95 3.99 16.91
CA SER A 56 7.41 5.35 16.95
C SER A 56 7.06 5.81 15.54
N VAL A 57 5.86 6.37 15.38
CA VAL A 57 5.38 6.90 14.09
C VAL A 57 5.18 8.41 14.19
N VAL A 58 5.90 9.16 13.37
CA VAL A 58 5.82 10.63 13.34
C VAL A 58 5.00 11.04 12.12
N LEU A 59 3.85 11.70 12.37
CA LEU A 59 2.91 12.16 11.34
C LEU A 59 2.99 13.68 11.11
N SER A 60 4.09 14.32 11.49
CA SER A 60 4.27 15.74 11.29
C SER A 60 4.63 16.04 9.82
N PRO A 61 4.03 17.06 9.18
CA PRO A 61 4.47 17.53 7.86
C PRO A 61 5.96 17.90 7.81
N ARG A 62 6.51 18.39 8.93
CA ARG A 62 7.94 18.73 9.05
C ARG A 62 8.87 17.52 9.05
N ALA A 63 8.35 16.33 9.41
CA ALA A 63 9.09 15.07 9.37
C ALA A 63 8.87 14.31 8.05
N SER A 64 8.08 14.84 7.14
CA SER A 64 7.79 14.21 5.85
C SER A 64 8.92 14.48 4.87
N VAL A 65 9.38 13.43 4.19
CA VAL A 65 10.36 13.55 3.09
C VAL A 65 9.61 13.68 1.77
N VAL A 66 9.90 14.73 1.03
CA VAL A 66 9.36 14.95 -0.32
C VAL A 66 10.32 14.37 -1.33
N GLN A 67 9.90 13.33 -2.02
CA GLN A 67 10.64 12.74 -3.11
C GLN A 67 10.06 13.18 -4.44
N ARG A 68 10.86 13.88 -5.25
CA ARG A 68 10.50 14.18 -6.64
C ARG A 68 10.76 12.95 -7.50
N VAL A 69 9.74 12.49 -8.19
CA VAL A 69 9.83 11.34 -9.09
C VAL A 69 9.76 11.84 -10.53
N TRP A 70 10.79 11.55 -11.31
CA TRP A 70 10.91 11.94 -12.71
C TRP A 70 10.58 10.77 -13.66
N GLY A 71 9.62 9.94 -13.30
CA GLY A 71 9.30 8.76 -14.08
C GLY A 71 7.81 8.67 -14.42
N GLY A 72 7.50 8.19 -15.62
CA GLY A 72 6.15 7.87 -16.05
C GLY A 72 5.63 6.54 -15.47
N LEU A 73 4.47 6.11 -15.97
CA LEU A 73 3.80 4.87 -15.52
C LEU A 73 4.70 3.62 -15.64
N GLY A 74 5.56 3.55 -16.65
CA GLY A 74 6.50 2.44 -16.83
C GLY A 74 7.52 2.34 -15.68
N TRP A 75 8.09 3.45 -15.26
CA TRP A 75 8.97 3.50 -14.10
C TRP A 75 8.23 3.09 -12.83
N TRP A 76 7.01 3.62 -12.63
CA TRP A 76 6.17 3.27 -11.50
C TRP A 76 5.87 1.77 -11.45
N THR A 77 5.47 1.18 -12.57
CA THR A 77 5.20 -0.26 -12.69
C THR A 77 6.44 -1.09 -12.38
N ARG A 78 7.62 -0.67 -12.86
CA ARG A 78 8.89 -1.32 -12.54
C ARG A 78 9.15 -1.30 -11.03
N GLN A 79 8.98 -0.16 -10.36
CA GLN A 79 9.15 -0.05 -8.91
C GLN A 79 8.15 -0.96 -8.17
N ARG A 80 6.89 -0.96 -8.58
CA ARG A 80 5.85 -1.83 -7.99
C ARG A 80 6.18 -3.32 -8.16
N ARG A 81 6.73 -3.73 -9.29
CA ARG A 81 7.19 -5.11 -9.51
C ARG A 81 8.35 -5.48 -8.60
N LEU A 82 9.35 -4.63 -8.45
CA LEU A 82 10.50 -4.86 -7.58
C LEU A 82 10.06 -5.03 -6.11
N TYR A 83 9.23 -4.14 -5.60
CA TYR A 83 8.65 -4.29 -4.26
C TYR A 83 7.70 -5.50 -4.17
N GLY A 84 7.00 -5.82 -5.25
CA GLY A 84 6.14 -7.01 -5.34
C GLY A 84 6.92 -8.31 -5.18
N ALA A 85 8.12 -8.39 -5.74
CA ALA A 85 8.99 -9.55 -5.62
C ALA A 85 9.44 -9.80 -4.16
N ALA A 86 9.64 -8.74 -3.37
CA ALA A 86 9.98 -8.85 -1.96
C ALA A 86 8.82 -9.43 -1.11
N ARG A 87 7.56 -9.25 -1.55
CA ARG A 87 6.37 -9.71 -0.81
C ARG A 87 6.34 -11.24 -0.58
N ARG A 88 7.01 -12.04 -1.40
CA ARG A 88 7.09 -13.50 -1.21
C ARG A 88 7.74 -13.90 0.10
N TYR A 89 8.60 -13.05 0.65
CA TYR A 89 9.30 -13.27 1.92
C TYR A 89 8.55 -12.75 3.13
N TYR A 90 7.42 -12.07 2.93
CA TYR A 90 6.60 -11.58 4.03
C TYR A 90 5.86 -12.72 4.74
N PRO A 91 5.58 -12.60 6.03
CA PRO A 91 4.70 -13.51 6.75
C PRO A 91 3.35 -13.68 6.05
N LEU A 92 2.77 -14.89 6.12
CA LEU A 92 1.51 -15.22 5.44
C LEU A 92 0.38 -14.25 5.81
N ALA A 93 0.27 -13.87 7.09
CA ALA A 93 -0.73 -12.91 7.55
C ALA A 93 -0.61 -11.54 6.86
N VAL A 94 0.62 -11.04 6.67
CA VAL A 94 0.88 -9.78 5.97
C VAL A 94 0.58 -9.91 4.49
N ARG A 95 0.96 -11.03 3.86
CA ARG A 95 0.67 -11.30 2.45
C ARG A 95 -0.82 -11.34 2.16
N ASN A 96 -1.58 -12.04 3.00
CA ASN A 96 -3.03 -12.13 2.87
C ASN A 96 -3.69 -10.77 3.09
N PHE A 97 -3.25 -10.01 4.08
CA PHE A 97 -3.74 -8.66 4.31
C PHE A 97 -3.52 -7.74 3.10
N ILE A 98 -2.33 -7.76 2.49
CA ILE A 98 -2.02 -6.94 1.30
C ILE A 98 -2.87 -7.34 0.09
N ARG A 99 -3.19 -8.64 -0.06
CA ARG A 99 -4.02 -9.15 -1.17
C ARG A 99 -5.51 -8.88 -0.96
N TRP A 100 -5.95 -8.93 0.29
CA TRP A 100 -7.37 -8.78 0.62
C TRP A 100 -7.92 -7.39 0.27
N GLU A 101 -7.15 -6.36 0.45
CA GLU A 101 -7.58 -4.98 0.19
C GLU A 101 -7.94 -4.72 -1.28
N PRO A 102 -7.06 -4.94 -2.27
CA PRO A 102 -7.45 -4.77 -3.67
C PRO A 102 -8.48 -5.81 -4.12
N GLY A 103 -8.45 -7.02 -3.57
CA GLY A 103 -9.41 -8.08 -3.87
C GLY A 103 -10.83 -7.74 -3.42
N SER A 104 -11.02 -7.29 -2.19
CA SER A 104 -12.33 -6.88 -1.68
C SER A 104 -12.87 -5.66 -2.42
N ARG A 105 -12.01 -4.73 -2.82
CA ARG A 105 -12.39 -3.57 -3.62
C ARG A 105 -12.86 -3.97 -5.02
N LEU A 106 -12.13 -4.86 -5.67
CA LEU A 106 -12.53 -5.41 -6.97
C LEU A 106 -13.88 -6.12 -6.88
N LEU A 107 -14.05 -6.99 -5.87
CA LEU A 107 -15.30 -7.72 -5.64
C LEU A 107 -16.47 -6.76 -5.39
N PHE A 108 -16.26 -5.69 -4.62
CA PHE A 108 -17.28 -4.66 -4.41
C PHE A 108 -17.72 -4.00 -5.72
N PHE A 109 -16.80 -3.59 -6.58
CA PHE A 109 -17.15 -2.95 -7.84
C PHE A 109 -17.81 -3.91 -8.82
N LEU A 110 -17.36 -5.14 -8.89
CA LEU A 110 -17.99 -6.17 -9.72
C LEU A 110 -19.41 -6.47 -9.24
N ALA A 111 -19.62 -6.66 -7.94
CA ALA A 111 -20.93 -6.89 -7.35
C ALA A 111 -21.88 -5.69 -7.60
N ALA A 112 -21.38 -4.46 -7.40
CA ALA A 112 -22.16 -3.25 -7.66
C ALA A 112 -22.56 -3.12 -9.14
N ALA A 113 -21.62 -3.37 -10.06
CA ALA A 113 -21.89 -3.33 -11.50
C ALA A 113 -22.92 -4.40 -11.90
N THR A 114 -22.78 -5.62 -11.38
CA THR A 114 -23.75 -6.71 -11.63
C THR A 114 -25.13 -6.37 -11.07
N ALA A 115 -25.22 -5.85 -9.85
CA ALA A 115 -26.50 -5.45 -9.25
C ALA A 115 -27.18 -4.35 -10.05
N ILE A 116 -26.44 -3.33 -10.51
CA ILE A 116 -26.98 -2.25 -11.36
C ILE A 116 -27.44 -2.79 -12.73
N ALA A 117 -26.76 -3.80 -13.28
CA ALA A 117 -27.14 -4.36 -14.58
C ALA A 117 -28.41 -5.22 -14.51
N VAL A 118 -28.53 -6.11 -13.52
CA VAL A 118 -29.49 -7.23 -13.53
C VAL A 118 -30.67 -7.02 -12.58
N MET A 119 -30.47 -6.31 -11.45
CA MET A 119 -31.48 -6.24 -10.39
C MET A 119 -32.65 -5.28 -10.73
N PRO A 120 -33.84 -5.43 -10.08
CA PRO A 120 -34.93 -4.45 -10.13
C PRO A 120 -34.50 -3.05 -9.66
N LEU A 121 -35.31 -2.03 -10.03
CA LEU A 121 -34.96 -0.62 -9.77
C LEU A 121 -34.68 -0.31 -8.30
N GLU A 122 -35.40 -0.90 -7.37
CA GLU A 122 -35.23 -0.70 -5.92
C GLU A 122 -33.83 -1.07 -5.47
N TYR A 123 -33.33 -2.23 -5.92
CA TYR A 123 -31.95 -2.69 -5.61
C TYR A 123 -30.88 -1.89 -6.34
N LYS A 124 -31.15 -1.39 -7.55
CA LYS A 124 -30.27 -0.46 -8.27
C LYS A 124 -30.07 0.83 -7.47
N LEU A 125 -31.16 1.40 -6.97
CA LEU A 125 -31.11 2.61 -6.15
C LEU A 125 -30.36 2.37 -4.83
N ALA A 126 -30.63 1.27 -4.16
CA ALA A 126 -29.90 0.88 -2.96
C ALA A 126 -28.40 0.68 -3.22
N THR A 127 -28.05 0.02 -4.32
CA THR A 127 -26.65 -0.18 -4.73
C THR A 127 -25.96 1.16 -5.04
N ALA A 128 -26.63 2.05 -5.76
CA ALA A 128 -26.13 3.40 -6.05
C ALA A 128 -25.88 4.19 -4.75
N ALA A 129 -26.82 4.15 -3.81
CA ALA A 129 -26.67 4.78 -2.50
C ALA A 129 -25.47 4.22 -1.72
N LEU A 130 -25.27 2.90 -1.76
CA LEU A 130 -24.13 2.24 -1.11
C LEU A 130 -22.79 2.65 -1.74
N VAL A 131 -22.72 2.76 -3.07
CA VAL A 131 -21.53 3.27 -3.77
C VAL A 131 -21.25 4.72 -3.40
N LEU A 132 -22.28 5.57 -3.38
CA LEU A 132 -22.13 6.98 -2.96
C LEU A 132 -21.67 7.09 -1.50
N LEU A 133 -22.25 6.32 -0.59
CA LEU A 133 -21.85 6.28 0.80
C LEU A 133 -20.37 5.88 0.95
N ARG A 134 -19.95 4.81 0.23
CA ARG A 134 -18.55 4.39 0.20
C ARG A 134 -17.62 5.51 -0.26
N TYR A 135 -17.96 6.19 -1.36
CA TYR A 135 -17.16 7.30 -1.85
C TYR A 135 -17.16 8.50 -0.90
N GLY A 136 -18.25 8.75 -0.20
CA GLY A 136 -18.32 9.77 0.86
C GLY A 136 -17.34 9.49 2.00
N VAL A 137 -17.31 8.24 2.48
CA VAL A 137 -16.36 7.81 3.53
C VAL A 137 -14.92 7.91 3.04
N VAL A 138 -14.63 7.39 1.85
CA VAL A 138 -13.29 7.45 1.25
C VAL A 138 -12.82 8.89 1.07
N PHE A 139 -13.71 9.78 0.60
CA PHE A 139 -13.41 11.19 0.46
C PHE A 139 -13.08 11.85 1.80
N ALA A 140 -13.90 11.58 2.82
CA ALA A 140 -13.67 12.12 4.17
C ALA A 140 -12.31 11.69 4.73
N GLU A 141 -11.93 10.41 4.55
CA GLU A 141 -10.63 9.90 4.98
C GLU A 141 -9.47 10.55 4.20
N ILE A 142 -9.57 10.63 2.88
CA ILE A 142 -8.54 11.28 2.05
C ILE A 142 -8.42 12.77 2.39
N TRP A 143 -9.53 13.45 2.63
CA TRP A 143 -9.54 14.84 3.08
C TRP A 143 -8.79 15.02 4.40
N ARG A 144 -9.05 14.16 5.39
CA ARG A 144 -8.37 14.18 6.69
C ARG A 144 -6.87 13.93 6.56
N ILE A 145 -6.49 12.91 5.79
CA ILE A 145 -5.08 12.53 5.58
C ILE A 145 -4.33 13.63 4.84
N THR A 146 -4.86 14.11 3.72
CA THR A 146 -4.21 15.16 2.90
C THR A 146 -4.10 16.48 3.66
N ARG A 147 -5.08 16.81 4.51
CA ARG A 147 -5.01 17.97 5.37
C ARG A 147 -3.90 17.86 6.42
N ARG A 148 -3.74 16.68 7.03
CA ARG A 148 -2.68 16.43 8.03
C ARG A 148 -1.28 16.42 7.43
N LEU A 149 -1.14 15.90 6.21
CA LEU A 149 0.15 15.82 5.51
C LEU A 149 0.50 17.08 4.70
N GLY A 150 -0.39 18.07 4.64
CA GLY A 150 -0.17 19.28 3.85
C GLY A 150 -0.35 19.10 2.33
N GLU A 151 -0.83 17.94 1.87
CA GLU A 151 -0.99 17.59 0.46
C GLU A 151 -2.38 17.98 -0.06
N ARG A 152 -2.43 18.84 -1.09
CA ARG A 152 -3.71 19.32 -1.64
C ARG A 152 -4.06 18.74 -3.02
N GLY A 153 -3.07 18.36 -3.81
CA GLY A 153 -3.25 17.95 -5.22
C GLY A 153 -3.86 16.57 -5.45
N LEU A 154 -3.85 15.67 -4.44
CA LEU A 154 -4.22 14.27 -4.60
C LEU A 154 -5.73 13.99 -4.49
N ARG A 155 -6.53 14.95 -4.05
CA ARG A 155 -7.93 14.72 -3.68
C ARG A 155 -8.80 14.27 -4.86
N GLY A 156 -8.70 14.94 -6.01
CA GLY A 156 -9.48 14.58 -7.21
C GLY A 156 -8.95 13.32 -7.90
N ALA A 157 -7.63 13.19 -8.02
CA ALA A 157 -6.99 12.03 -8.65
C ALA A 157 -7.26 10.72 -7.90
N TYR A 158 -7.57 10.79 -6.60
CA TYR A 158 -7.81 9.60 -5.79
C TYR A 158 -9.06 8.81 -6.23
N PHE A 159 -10.11 9.47 -6.71
CA PHE A 159 -11.32 8.77 -7.19
C PHE A 159 -11.00 7.87 -8.38
N VAL A 160 -10.24 8.41 -9.35
CA VAL A 160 -9.79 7.64 -10.51
C VAL A 160 -8.85 6.51 -10.07
N TYR A 161 -7.95 6.82 -9.15
CA TYR A 161 -7.04 5.82 -8.59
C TYR A 161 -7.80 4.71 -7.85
N ASP A 162 -8.81 5.04 -7.04
CA ASP A 162 -9.59 4.06 -6.28
C ASP A 162 -10.30 3.06 -7.19
N LEU A 163 -10.86 3.55 -8.31
CA LEU A 163 -11.52 2.71 -9.31
C LEU A 163 -10.53 1.85 -10.09
N LEU A 164 -9.42 2.42 -10.53
CA LEU A 164 -8.46 1.73 -11.42
C LEU A 164 -7.44 0.88 -10.66
N SER A 165 -7.16 1.18 -9.38
CA SER A 165 -6.10 0.53 -8.63
C SER A 165 -6.27 -0.99 -8.46
N PRO A 166 -7.46 -1.59 -8.28
CA PRO A 166 -7.59 -3.04 -8.18
C PRO A 166 -7.14 -3.75 -9.47
N PHE A 167 -7.50 -3.21 -10.62
CA PHE A 167 -7.09 -3.75 -11.92
C PHE A 167 -5.59 -3.59 -12.14
N TYR A 168 -5.03 -2.44 -11.77
CA TYR A 168 -3.60 -2.21 -11.84
C TYR A 168 -2.81 -3.11 -10.90
N GLU A 169 -3.26 -3.32 -9.66
CA GLU A 169 -2.62 -4.26 -8.72
C GLU A 169 -2.69 -5.71 -9.21
N MET A 170 -3.79 -6.10 -9.85
CA MET A 170 -3.91 -7.40 -10.49
C MET A 170 -2.90 -7.55 -11.63
N LEU A 171 -2.79 -6.55 -12.50
CA LEU A 171 -1.79 -6.53 -13.57
C LEU A 171 -0.36 -6.65 -13.01
N VAL A 172 -0.03 -5.87 -11.98
CA VAL A 172 1.30 -5.94 -11.33
C VAL A 172 1.52 -7.32 -10.71
N ALA A 173 0.50 -7.93 -10.09
CA ALA A 173 0.60 -9.26 -9.52
C ALA A 173 0.90 -10.32 -10.61
N LEU A 174 0.23 -10.25 -11.75
CA LEU A 174 0.50 -11.12 -12.91
C LEU A 174 1.91 -10.93 -13.46
N LEU A 175 2.36 -9.68 -13.57
CA LEU A 175 3.73 -9.38 -13.99
C LEU A 175 4.78 -9.88 -13.00
N CYS A 176 4.47 -9.95 -11.70
CA CYS A 176 5.34 -10.50 -10.67
C CYS A 176 5.40 -12.05 -10.67
N LEU A 177 4.46 -12.73 -11.33
CA LEU A 177 4.54 -14.19 -11.52
C LEU A 177 5.63 -14.58 -12.50
N ARG A 178 5.98 -13.72 -13.45
CA ARG A 178 7.15 -13.91 -14.32
C ARG A 178 8.39 -13.71 -13.47
N ARG A 179 9.16 -14.76 -13.28
CA ARG A 179 10.40 -14.81 -12.50
C ARG A 179 11.37 -13.76 -13.03
N ASP A 180 11.63 -12.72 -12.27
CA ASP A 180 12.63 -11.71 -12.60
C ASP A 180 13.85 -11.99 -11.70
N ASP A 181 14.80 -12.78 -12.25
CA ASP A 181 16.02 -13.20 -11.54
C ASP A 181 16.96 -12.02 -11.21
N ARG A 182 16.61 -10.81 -11.68
CA ARG A 182 17.40 -9.58 -11.47
C ARG A 182 17.26 -8.96 -10.08
N VAL A 183 16.37 -9.48 -9.24
CA VAL A 183 16.20 -9.01 -7.85
C VAL A 183 17.34 -9.47 -6.94
N TRP A 184 18.16 -10.42 -7.42
CA TRP A 184 19.18 -11.15 -6.65
C TRP A 184 20.62 -10.91 -7.13
N ARG A 185 20.91 -9.83 -7.82
CA ARG A 185 22.30 -9.48 -8.21
C ARG A 185 22.79 -8.25 -7.50
#